data_d8b5220c5b26f5ca0106cbe2f685576f
#
_entry.id   d8b5220c5b26f5ca0106cbe2f685576f
#
_cell.length_a   1.000
_cell.length_b   1.000
_cell.length_c   1.000
_cell.angle_alpha   90.00
_cell.angle_beta   90.00
_cell.angle_gamma   90.00
#
_symmetry.space_group_name_H-M   'P 1'
#
loop_
_entity.id
_entity.type
_entity.pdbx_description
1 polymer ?
#
loop_
_entity_poly.entity_id
_entity_poly.type
_entity_poly.pdbx_seq_one_letter_code
_entity_poly.pdbx_strand_id
1 'polypeptide(L)'
;MKLYKYEEKFDELVDNYYLTESQLRFTAKPKYCVALAKADKDRHCILALENEQLVTFFVLHDKEGPKIYTDKPNVILLRAFSTDYNHQGKGYAKQALLLLPDFVKKNFPHITEILLAVNVTNEVAQSVYKTTGYVDEGIRKQDSTSELVIMSYCL
;
A
#
# COMPACT_ATOMS: atom_id res chain seq x y z
N MET A 1 -12.50 11.55 -2.14
CA MET A 1 -11.11 11.12 -1.83
C MET A 1 -10.19 11.40 -3.00
N LYS A 2 -8.98 11.84 -2.69
CA LYS A 2 -7.91 12.01 -3.70
C LYS A 2 -6.62 11.40 -3.20
N LEU A 3 -5.82 10.89 -4.13
CA LEU A 3 -4.50 10.33 -3.85
C LEU A 3 -3.42 11.36 -4.20
N TYR A 4 -2.44 11.51 -3.32
CA TYR A 4 -1.33 12.45 -3.49
C TYR A 4 0.00 11.75 -3.25
N LYS A 5 1.02 12.09 -4.03
CA LYS A 5 2.39 11.74 -3.68
C LYS A 5 2.80 12.58 -2.47
N TYR A 6 3.56 11.99 -1.55
CA TYR A 6 4.04 12.69 -0.38
C TYR A 6 4.85 13.94 -0.78
N GLU A 7 4.62 15.03 -0.04
CA GLU A 7 5.42 16.25 -0.06
C GLU A 7 5.57 16.73 1.38
N GLU A 8 6.59 17.55 1.66
CA GLU A 8 6.84 18.05 3.03
C GLU A 8 5.66 18.80 3.64
N LYS A 9 4.84 19.43 2.80
CA LYS A 9 3.62 20.13 3.28
C LYS A 9 2.64 19.20 3.99
N PHE A 10 2.78 17.87 3.83
CA PHE A 10 1.93 16.86 4.47
C PHE A 10 2.50 16.32 5.79
N ASP A 11 3.66 16.83 6.24
CA ASP A 11 4.35 16.30 7.43
C ASP A 11 3.48 16.29 8.68
N GLU A 12 2.69 17.35 8.89
CA GLU A 12 1.79 17.40 10.05
C GLU A 12 0.73 16.30 10.01
N LEU A 13 0.16 16.05 8.82
CA LEU A 13 -0.82 14.97 8.63
C LEU A 13 -0.19 13.61 8.88
N VAL A 14 1.03 13.41 8.40
CA VAL A 14 1.79 12.16 8.59
C VAL A 14 2.09 11.95 10.08
N ASP A 15 2.51 12.99 10.80
CA ASP A 15 2.84 12.91 12.22
C ASP A 15 1.62 12.58 13.08
N ASN A 16 0.44 13.04 12.69
CA ASN A 16 -0.81 12.83 13.41
C ASN A 16 -1.53 11.53 13.06
N TYR A 17 -1.03 10.79 12.07
CA TYR A 17 -1.62 9.52 11.65
C TYR A 17 -1.41 8.46 12.73
N TYR A 18 -2.51 7.82 13.14
CA TYR A 18 -2.46 6.89 14.27
C TYR A 18 -2.73 5.44 13.86
N LEU A 19 -1.80 4.57 14.25
CA LEU A 19 -1.93 3.12 14.10
C LEU A 19 -1.77 2.45 15.47
N THR A 20 -2.65 1.51 15.78
CA THR A 20 -2.57 0.71 17.00
C THR A 20 -1.47 -0.35 16.90
N GLU A 21 -1.09 -0.96 18.02
CA GLU A 21 -0.14 -2.07 18.02
C GLU A 21 -0.64 -3.25 17.17
N SER A 22 -1.94 -3.52 17.18
CA SER A 22 -2.54 -4.57 16.36
C SER A 22 -2.35 -4.30 14.87
N GLN A 23 -2.54 -3.06 14.44
CA GLN A 23 -2.31 -2.66 13.06
C GLN A 23 -0.82 -2.75 12.69
N LEU A 24 0.06 -2.34 13.58
CA LEU A 24 1.52 -2.36 13.36
C LEU A 24 2.11 -3.76 13.22
N ARG A 25 1.34 -4.80 13.55
CA ARG A 25 1.74 -6.19 13.26
C ARG A 25 1.83 -6.47 11.77
N PHE A 26 1.09 -5.72 10.94
CA PHE A 26 0.96 -5.97 9.51
C PHE A 26 1.46 -4.82 8.63
N THR A 27 1.79 -3.67 9.21
CA THR A 27 2.19 -2.48 8.47
C THR A 27 3.20 -1.66 9.27
N ALA A 28 3.64 -0.53 8.70
CA ALA A 28 4.58 0.39 9.33
C ALA A 28 3.99 1.79 9.39
N LYS A 29 4.44 2.58 10.37
CA LYS A 29 4.00 3.96 10.51
C LYS A 29 4.39 4.79 9.28
N PRO A 30 3.49 5.67 8.80
CA PRO A 30 3.81 6.56 7.67
C PRO A 30 5.09 7.35 7.85
N LYS A 31 5.34 7.87 9.04
CA LYS A 31 6.56 8.62 9.34
C LYS A 31 7.83 7.80 9.06
N TYR A 32 7.82 6.53 9.46
CA TYR A 32 8.93 5.61 9.17
C TYR A 32 9.06 5.35 7.67
N CYS A 33 7.94 5.16 6.98
CA CYS A 33 7.93 4.93 5.53
C CYS A 33 8.46 6.14 4.76
N VAL A 34 8.12 7.36 5.20
CA VAL A 34 8.63 8.59 4.61
C VAL A 34 10.14 8.69 4.78
N ALA A 35 10.66 8.34 5.97
CA ALA A 35 12.10 8.35 6.22
C ALA A 35 12.83 7.36 5.30
N LEU A 36 12.29 6.14 5.12
CA LEU A 36 12.85 5.15 4.20
C LEU A 36 12.85 5.67 2.75
N ALA A 37 11.77 6.31 2.34
CA ALA A 37 11.63 6.83 0.97
C ALA A 37 12.63 7.95 0.67
N LYS A 38 13.04 8.72 1.67
CA LYS A 38 14.08 9.74 1.48
C LYS A 38 15.43 9.13 1.13
N ALA A 39 15.70 7.91 1.59
CA ALA A 39 16.94 7.18 1.30
C ALA A 39 16.83 6.24 0.09
N ASP A 40 15.64 5.97 -0.40
CA ASP A 40 15.38 5.04 -1.50
C ASP A 40 14.35 5.64 -2.46
N LYS A 41 14.83 6.11 -3.62
CA LYS A 41 14.00 6.78 -4.63
C LYS A 41 12.96 5.88 -5.28
N ASP A 42 13.09 4.57 -5.15
CA ASP A 42 12.13 3.62 -5.71
C ASP A 42 10.89 3.46 -4.84
N ARG A 43 10.90 4.02 -3.62
CA ARG A 43 9.78 4.03 -2.70
C ARG A 43 9.01 5.33 -2.81
N HIS A 44 7.72 5.22 -3.11
CA HIS A 44 6.83 6.37 -3.29
C HIS A 44 5.72 6.31 -2.26
N CYS A 45 5.74 7.22 -1.31
CA CYS A 45 4.69 7.31 -0.28
C CYS A 45 3.48 8.01 -0.88
N ILE A 46 2.31 7.39 -0.72
CA ILE A 46 1.04 7.89 -1.26
C ILE A 46 0.07 8.12 -0.11
N LEU A 47 -0.57 9.29 -0.14
CA LEU A 47 -1.53 9.72 0.87
C LEU A 47 -2.92 9.79 0.26
N ALA A 48 -3.89 9.17 0.92
CA ALA A 48 -5.29 9.29 0.56
C ALA A 48 -5.95 10.29 1.50
N LEU A 49 -6.38 11.41 0.95
CA LEU A 49 -7.01 12.49 1.70
C LEU A 49 -8.53 12.53 1.45
N GLU A 50 -9.28 12.64 2.53
CA GLU A 50 -10.72 12.86 2.51
C GLU A 50 -11.02 14.09 3.34
N ASN A 51 -11.64 15.12 2.75
CA ASN A 51 -11.90 16.41 3.42
C ASN A 51 -10.65 16.97 4.11
N GLU A 52 -9.52 16.94 3.40
CA GLU A 52 -8.22 17.45 3.88
C GLU A 52 -7.62 16.67 5.06
N GLN A 53 -8.20 15.50 5.39
CA GLN A 53 -7.67 14.61 6.42
C GLN A 53 -6.98 13.41 5.78
N LEU A 54 -5.84 13.01 6.33
CA LEU A 54 -5.13 11.81 5.91
C LEU A 54 -5.82 10.59 6.53
N VAL A 55 -6.47 9.78 5.71
CA VAL A 55 -7.26 8.64 6.19
C VAL A 55 -6.62 7.30 5.85
N THR A 56 -5.91 7.20 4.73
CA THR A 56 -5.27 5.97 4.28
C THR A 56 -3.89 6.31 3.72
N PHE A 57 -2.94 5.44 3.96
CA PHE A 57 -1.55 5.64 3.55
C PHE A 57 -0.98 4.32 3.01
N PHE A 58 -0.15 4.41 1.99
CA PHE A 58 0.57 3.25 1.46
C PHE A 58 1.82 3.67 0.72
N VAL A 59 2.65 2.69 0.38
CA VAL A 59 3.87 2.88 -0.39
C VAL A 59 3.77 2.09 -1.69
N LEU A 60 4.15 2.73 -2.78
CA LEU A 60 4.36 2.07 -4.07
C LEU A 60 5.87 1.93 -4.27
N HIS A 61 6.35 0.70 -4.30
CA HIS A 61 7.77 0.41 -4.42
C HIS A 61 8.06 -0.12 -5.82
N ASP A 62 8.71 0.70 -6.62
CA ASP A 62 9.04 0.43 -8.02
C ASP A 62 10.36 -0.35 -8.14
N LYS A 63 10.71 -0.77 -9.33
CA LYS A 63 12.01 -1.38 -9.72
C LYS A 63 12.42 -2.56 -8.84
N GLU A 64 13.26 -2.34 -7.82
CA GLU A 64 13.76 -3.42 -6.97
C GLU A 64 12.71 -3.98 -6.00
N GLY A 65 11.69 -3.18 -5.65
CA GLY A 65 10.68 -3.58 -4.67
C GLY A 65 10.00 -4.91 -4.95
N PRO A 66 9.41 -5.12 -6.14
CA PRO A 66 8.71 -6.38 -6.42
C PRO A 66 9.62 -7.58 -6.67
N LYS A 67 10.93 -7.39 -6.86
CA LYS A 67 11.84 -8.50 -7.24
C LYS A 67 11.95 -9.62 -6.22
N ILE A 68 11.66 -9.35 -4.95
CA ILE A 68 11.64 -10.39 -3.92
C ILE A 68 10.46 -11.35 -4.09
N TYR A 69 9.45 -10.97 -4.89
CA TYR A 69 8.24 -11.76 -5.08
C TYR A 69 8.03 -12.23 -6.52
N THR A 70 8.61 -11.56 -7.51
CA THR A 70 8.40 -11.88 -8.92
C THR A 70 9.60 -11.47 -9.78
N ASP A 71 9.81 -12.19 -10.88
CA ASP A 71 10.80 -11.85 -11.91
C ASP A 71 10.16 -11.06 -13.06
N LYS A 72 8.85 -10.82 -13.02
CA LYS A 72 8.17 -10.09 -14.08
C LYS A 72 8.65 -8.64 -14.15
N PRO A 73 8.84 -8.08 -15.35
CA PRO A 73 9.16 -6.65 -15.50
C PRO A 73 7.90 -5.79 -15.34
N ASN A 74 8.11 -4.50 -15.13
CA ASN A 74 7.04 -3.49 -15.13
C ASN A 74 5.95 -3.74 -14.08
N VAL A 75 6.35 -4.24 -12.93
CA VAL A 75 5.49 -4.47 -11.76
C VAL A 75 5.83 -3.44 -10.69
N ILE A 76 4.82 -2.94 -9.99
CA ILE A 76 5.01 -2.09 -8.81
C ILE A 76 4.44 -2.81 -7.58
N LEU A 77 5.15 -2.71 -6.46
CA LEU A 77 4.76 -3.36 -5.21
C LEU A 77 3.98 -2.39 -4.34
N LEU A 78 2.74 -2.75 -4.02
CA LEU A 78 1.93 -2.05 -3.01
C LEU A 78 2.30 -2.62 -1.64
N ARG A 79 2.75 -1.75 -0.74
CA ARG A 79 3.16 -2.16 0.60
C ARG A 79 2.82 -1.11 1.65
N ALA A 80 2.92 -1.48 2.92
CA ALA A 80 2.65 -0.60 4.05
C ALA A 80 1.26 0.06 3.97
N PHE A 81 0.28 -0.66 3.46
CA PHE A 81 -1.09 -0.17 3.30
C PHE A 81 -1.79 -0.18 4.66
N SER A 82 -2.36 0.97 5.03
CA SER A 82 -3.06 1.10 6.31
C SER A 82 -4.14 2.19 6.25
N THR A 83 -5.07 2.12 7.18
CA THR A 83 -6.05 3.19 7.44
C THR A 83 -5.84 3.66 8.87
N ASP A 84 -5.81 4.99 9.07
CA ASP A 84 -5.73 5.59 10.40
C ASP A 84 -6.82 4.99 11.29
N TYR A 85 -6.44 4.63 12.51
CA TYR A 85 -7.35 3.96 13.44
C TYR A 85 -8.67 4.73 13.64
N ASN A 86 -8.58 6.06 13.73
CA ASN A 86 -9.76 6.90 13.97
C ASN A 86 -10.67 7.03 12.73
N HIS A 87 -10.21 6.54 11.59
CA HIS A 87 -10.95 6.58 10.32
C HIS A 87 -11.36 5.19 9.81
N GLN A 88 -11.13 4.14 10.58
CA GLN A 88 -11.55 2.78 10.21
C GLN A 88 -13.08 2.63 10.20
N GLY A 89 -13.55 1.62 9.47
CA GLY A 89 -14.98 1.30 9.39
C GLY A 89 -15.79 2.23 8.51
N LYS A 90 -15.16 3.08 7.71
CA LYS A 90 -15.85 4.05 6.83
C LYS A 90 -15.66 3.75 5.34
N GLY A 91 -14.99 2.64 5.01
CA GLY A 91 -14.77 2.24 3.63
C GLY A 91 -13.62 2.96 2.93
N TYR A 92 -12.76 3.67 3.63
CA TYR A 92 -11.67 4.44 3.03
C TYR A 92 -10.60 3.56 2.39
N ALA A 93 -10.28 2.42 2.99
CA ALA A 93 -9.33 1.48 2.39
C ALA A 93 -9.82 1.03 1.01
N LYS A 94 -11.08 0.63 0.91
CA LYS A 94 -11.69 0.23 -0.36
C LYS A 94 -11.69 1.37 -1.37
N GLN A 95 -12.04 2.58 -0.96
CA GLN A 95 -12.03 3.75 -1.85
C GLN A 95 -10.64 4.03 -2.40
N ALA A 96 -9.62 3.99 -1.55
CA ALA A 96 -8.24 4.21 -1.97
C ALA A 96 -7.78 3.15 -2.98
N LEU A 97 -8.12 1.88 -2.74
CA LEU A 97 -7.77 0.79 -3.64
C LEU A 97 -8.49 0.90 -4.99
N LEU A 98 -9.72 1.40 -5.01
CA LEU A 98 -10.46 1.62 -6.26
C LEU A 98 -9.86 2.77 -7.09
N LEU A 99 -9.26 3.77 -6.44
CA LEU A 99 -8.59 4.89 -7.13
C LEU A 99 -7.18 4.54 -7.60
N LEU A 100 -6.57 3.52 -7.02
CA LEU A 100 -5.17 3.21 -7.23
C LEU A 100 -4.81 2.84 -8.67
N PRO A 101 -5.58 2.00 -9.41
CA PRO A 101 -5.22 1.65 -10.78
C PRO A 101 -5.03 2.87 -11.70
N ASP A 102 -5.95 3.81 -11.68
CA ASP A 102 -5.84 5.03 -12.49
C ASP A 102 -4.68 5.90 -12.05
N PHE A 103 -4.43 5.99 -10.75
CA PHE A 103 -3.28 6.71 -10.21
C PHE A 103 -1.97 6.12 -10.72
N VAL A 104 -1.83 4.80 -10.72
CA VAL A 104 -0.62 4.12 -11.22
C VAL A 104 -0.47 4.34 -12.72
N LYS A 105 -1.53 4.20 -13.50
CA LYS A 105 -1.49 4.43 -14.95
C LYS A 105 -1.00 5.84 -15.28
N LYS A 106 -1.46 6.83 -14.52
CA LYS A 106 -1.09 8.23 -14.74
C LYS A 106 0.35 8.54 -14.31
N ASN A 107 0.77 8.05 -13.16
CA ASN A 107 2.03 8.44 -12.54
C ASN A 107 3.18 7.47 -12.81
N PHE A 108 2.88 6.24 -13.22
CA PHE A 108 3.85 5.19 -13.52
C PHE A 108 3.43 4.48 -14.81
N PRO A 109 3.48 5.17 -15.97
CA PRO A 109 2.90 4.64 -17.22
C PRO A 109 3.57 3.37 -17.73
N HIS A 110 4.78 3.05 -17.29
CA HIS A 110 5.49 1.84 -17.66
C HIS A 110 4.99 0.59 -16.88
N ILE A 111 4.24 0.79 -15.81
CA ILE A 111 3.78 -0.31 -14.96
C ILE A 111 2.55 -0.98 -15.58
N THR A 112 2.57 -2.31 -15.60
CA THR A 112 1.48 -3.14 -16.15
C THR A 112 0.75 -3.95 -15.09
N GLU A 113 1.30 -4.06 -13.88
CA GLU A 113 0.74 -4.88 -12.81
C GLU A 113 1.08 -4.29 -11.46
N ILE A 114 0.09 -4.30 -10.56
CA ILE A 114 0.29 -3.98 -9.14
C ILE A 114 0.34 -5.32 -8.39
N LEU A 115 1.35 -5.50 -7.56
CA LEU A 115 1.54 -6.70 -6.78
C LEU A 115 1.60 -6.37 -5.31
N LEU A 116 1.09 -7.24 -4.46
CA LEU A 116 1.19 -7.09 -3.01
C LEU A 116 1.44 -8.44 -2.34
N ALA A 117 2.00 -8.37 -1.15
CA ALA A 117 2.16 -9.53 -0.28
C ALA A 117 1.40 -9.24 1.01
N VAL A 118 0.46 -10.10 1.36
CA VAL A 118 -0.36 -9.94 2.56
C VAL A 118 -0.21 -11.16 3.46
N ASN A 119 -0.11 -10.92 4.77
CA ASN A 119 0.02 -11.99 5.74
C ASN A 119 -1.19 -12.93 5.64
N VAL A 120 -0.94 -14.25 5.65
CA VAL A 120 -1.99 -15.27 5.55
C VAL A 120 -3.02 -15.14 6.68
N THR A 121 -2.63 -14.60 7.83
CA THR A 121 -3.53 -14.39 8.98
C THR A 121 -4.31 -13.08 8.90
N ASN A 122 -3.96 -12.19 7.98
CA ASN A 122 -4.66 -10.91 7.80
C ASN A 122 -5.85 -11.06 6.85
N GLU A 123 -6.90 -11.74 7.31
CA GLU A 123 -8.08 -12.06 6.50
C GLU A 123 -8.86 -10.81 6.08
N VAL A 124 -8.89 -9.79 6.94
CA VAL A 124 -9.59 -8.53 6.66
C VAL A 124 -8.97 -7.85 5.44
N ALA A 125 -7.64 -7.73 5.42
CA ALA A 125 -6.94 -7.13 4.29
C ALA A 125 -7.12 -7.95 3.01
N GLN A 126 -6.99 -9.27 3.10
CA GLN A 126 -7.21 -10.16 1.94
C GLN A 126 -8.59 -9.96 1.32
N SER A 127 -9.62 -9.84 2.16
CA SER A 127 -10.99 -9.64 1.71
C SER A 127 -11.13 -8.31 0.96
N VAL A 128 -10.58 -7.24 1.50
CA VAL A 128 -10.63 -5.91 0.86
C VAL A 128 -9.89 -5.93 -0.48
N TYR A 129 -8.73 -6.56 -0.55
CA TYR A 129 -7.99 -6.68 -1.80
C TYR A 129 -8.78 -7.46 -2.85
N LYS A 130 -9.37 -8.61 -2.48
CA LYS A 130 -10.19 -9.41 -3.41
C LYS A 130 -11.39 -8.63 -3.93
N THR A 131 -12.09 -7.91 -3.06
CA THR A 131 -13.27 -7.13 -3.48
C THR A 131 -12.92 -5.95 -4.37
N THR A 132 -11.67 -5.51 -4.38
CA THR A 132 -11.21 -4.41 -5.23
C THR A 132 -10.45 -4.88 -6.47
N GLY A 133 -10.48 -6.17 -6.76
CA GLY A 133 -10.00 -6.72 -8.03
C GLY A 133 -8.64 -7.43 -7.97
N TYR A 134 -8.03 -7.55 -6.81
CA TYR A 134 -6.77 -8.28 -6.66
C TYR A 134 -7.05 -9.79 -6.66
N VAL A 135 -6.18 -10.54 -7.34
CA VAL A 135 -6.32 -11.99 -7.55
C VAL A 135 -5.23 -12.73 -6.79
N ASP A 136 -5.63 -13.75 -6.04
CA ASP A 136 -4.73 -14.71 -5.42
C ASP A 136 -4.55 -15.89 -6.38
N GLU A 137 -3.37 -16.00 -6.99
CA GLU A 137 -3.07 -17.07 -7.96
C GLU A 137 -2.45 -18.30 -7.30
N GLY A 138 -2.44 -18.35 -5.98
CA GLY A 138 -1.92 -19.50 -5.23
C GLY A 138 -0.45 -19.38 -4.86
N ILE A 139 0.20 -18.27 -5.18
CA ILE A 139 1.62 -18.06 -4.84
C ILE A 139 1.75 -17.71 -3.37
N ARG A 140 2.67 -18.39 -2.69
CA ARG A 140 2.97 -18.18 -1.28
C ARG A 140 4.44 -17.92 -1.10
N LYS A 141 4.78 -17.01 -0.18
CA LYS A 141 6.17 -16.72 0.20
C LYS A 141 6.28 -16.76 1.71
N GLN A 142 7.42 -17.18 2.21
CA GLN A 142 7.70 -17.21 3.64
C GLN A 142 8.62 -16.05 3.99
N ASP A 143 8.21 -15.19 4.93
CA ASP A 143 9.12 -14.25 5.55
C ASP A 143 9.66 -14.83 6.86
N SER A 144 10.35 -14.01 7.68
CA SER A 144 10.99 -14.48 8.92
C SER A 144 10.00 -15.01 9.97
N THR A 145 8.72 -14.60 9.91
CA THR A 145 7.73 -14.88 10.96
C THR A 145 6.43 -15.49 10.46
N SER A 146 6.13 -15.39 9.16
CA SER A 146 4.81 -15.76 8.66
C SER A 146 4.82 -16.10 7.18
N GLU A 147 3.73 -16.74 6.75
CA GLU A 147 3.46 -17.00 5.34
C GLU A 147 2.72 -15.81 4.73
N LEU A 148 3.09 -15.46 3.51
CA LEU A 148 2.51 -14.36 2.75
C LEU A 148 1.75 -14.90 1.54
N VAL A 149 0.57 -14.33 1.32
CA VAL A 149 -0.23 -14.52 0.11
C VAL A 149 0.16 -13.44 -0.89
N ILE A 150 0.53 -13.83 -2.09
CA ILE A 150 0.87 -12.88 -3.17
C ILE A 150 -0.37 -12.66 -4.01
N MET A 151 -0.78 -11.41 -4.14
CA MET A 151 -1.94 -11.01 -4.93
C MET A 151 -1.53 -9.99 -5.98
N SER A 152 -2.26 -9.97 -7.09
CA SER A 152 -1.94 -9.08 -8.21
C SER A 152 -3.17 -8.45 -8.84
N TYR A 153 -2.95 -7.30 -9.48
CA TYR A 153 -3.95 -6.56 -10.24
C TYR A 153 -3.33 -6.16 -11.57
N CYS A 154 -3.91 -6.63 -12.68
CA CYS A 154 -3.46 -6.26 -14.03
C CYS A 154 -4.07 -4.91 -14.44
N LEU A 155 -3.22 -3.99 -14.85
CA LEU A 155 -3.63 -2.65 -15.30
C LEU A 155 -4.11 -2.63 -16.74
#